data_352e3dae3ed8ebab05391b82be9771aa
#
_entry.id   352e3dae3ed8ebab05391b82be9771aa
#
_cell.length_a   1.000
_cell.length_b   1.000
_cell.length_c   1.000
_cell.angle_alpha   90.00
_cell.angle_beta   90.00
_cell.angle_gamma   90.00
#
_symmetry.space_group_name_H-M   'P 1'
#
loop_
_entity.id
_entity.type
_entity.pdbx_description
1 polymer ?
#
loop_
_entity_poly.entity_id
_entity_poly.type
_entity_poly.pdbx_seq_one_letter_code
_entity_poly.pdbx_strand_id
1 'polypeptide(L)'
;MEIEYDKNVKKFVKKYIAKDRIGTELLLGRQTTFLPIFEKYINKFQLPRELKNLPIIESALNPNAESQVGAKGLWQFMPSTGRMYDLTINDYVDERCDPVKSTIAGLSYLKDLYSKYGDWKLAIAS
;
A
#
# COMPACT_ATOMS: atom_id res chain seq x y z
N MET A 1 17.00 3.94 -3.18
CA MET A 1 15.71 3.31 -2.84
C MET A 1 15.12 2.61 -4.05
N GLU A 2 15.06 3.29 -5.09
CA GLU A 2 14.24 2.96 -6.25
C GLU A 2 14.61 1.62 -6.86
N ILE A 3 15.89 1.36 -7.10
CA ILE A 3 16.35 0.15 -7.80
C ILE A 3 16.09 -1.12 -6.98
N GLU A 4 16.41 -1.11 -5.69
CA GLU A 4 16.20 -2.27 -4.83
C GLU A 4 14.72 -2.55 -4.59
N TYR A 5 13.96 -1.48 -4.41
CA TYR A 5 12.52 -1.56 -4.24
C TYR A 5 11.86 -2.16 -5.49
N ASP A 6 12.22 -1.67 -6.68
CA ASP A 6 11.70 -2.18 -7.94
C ASP A 6 12.06 -3.65 -8.16
N LYS A 7 13.28 -4.05 -7.81
CA LYS A 7 13.69 -5.47 -7.87
C LYS A 7 12.83 -6.35 -6.95
N ASN A 8 12.55 -5.90 -5.74
CA ASN A 8 11.73 -6.63 -4.80
C ASN A 8 10.29 -6.75 -5.27
N VAL A 9 9.72 -5.68 -5.82
CA VAL A 9 8.38 -5.69 -6.41
C VAL A 9 8.32 -6.65 -7.59
N LYS A 10 9.27 -6.57 -8.51
CA LYS A 10 9.34 -7.46 -9.67
C LYS A 10 9.48 -8.92 -9.27
N LYS A 11 10.30 -9.22 -8.26
CA LYS A 11 10.44 -10.58 -7.71
C LYS A 11 9.11 -11.08 -7.15
N PHE A 12 8.43 -10.25 -6.38
CA PHE A 12 7.14 -10.60 -5.79
C PHE A 12 6.10 -10.90 -6.86
N VAL A 13 5.98 -10.01 -7.86
CA VAL A 13 5.03 -10.17 -8.96
C VAL A 13 5.33 -11.43 -9.77
N LYS A 14 6.61 -11.67 -10.10
CA LYS A 14 7.03 -12.89 -10.82
C LYS A 14 6.68 -14.15 -10.03
N LYS A 15 6.96 -14.16 -8.73
CA LYS A 15 6.64 -15.29 -7.86
C LYS A 15 5.13 -15.55 -7.79
N TYR A 16 4.36 -14.49 -7.72
CA TYR A 16 2.90 -14.54 -7.70
C TYR A 16 2.36 -15.10 -9.03
N ILE A 17 2.86 -14.61 -10.15
CA ILE A 17 2.50 -15.04 -11.49
C ILE A 17 2.83 -16.51 -11.71
N ALA A 18 4.00 -16.96 -11.24
CA ALA A 18 4.45 -18.34 -11.41
C ALA A 18 3.63 -19.35 -10.60
N LYS A 19 2.99 -18.91 -9.52
CA LYS A 19 2.27 -19.81 -8.61
C LYS A 19 0.84 -20.13 -9.05
N ASP A 20 0.14 -19.18 -9.64
CA ASP A 20 -1.30 -19.32 -9.86
C ASP A 20 -1.80 -18.39 -10.95
N ARG A 21 -2.27 -18.95 -12.06
CA ARG A 21 -2.82 -18.18 -13.17
C ARG A 21 -4.07 -17.39 -12.78
N ILE A 22 -4.94 -17.99 -11.95
CA ILE A 22 -6.15 -17.32 -11.45
C ILE A 22 -5.74 -16.14 -10.56
N GLY A 23 -4.74 -16.34 -9.71
CA GLY A 23 -4.18 -15.27 -8.88
C GLY A 23 -3.58 -14.15 -9.70
N THR A 24 -2.93 -14.48 -10.83
CA THR A 24 -2.37 -13.49 -11.75
C THR A 24 -3.47 -12.63 -12.38
N GLU A 25 -4.53 -13.25 -12.87
CA GLU A 25 -5.68 -12.55 -13.46
C GLU A 25 -6.36 -11.65 -12.43
N LEU A 26 -6.52 -12.15 -11.21
CA LEU A 26 -7.07 -11.37 -10.10
C LEU A 26 -6.19 -10.16 -9.77
N LEU A 27 -4.88 -10.34 -9.71
CA LEU A 27 -3.94 -9.25 -9.45
C LEU A 27 -3.99 -8.18 -10.56
N LEU A 28 -4.04 -8.59 -11.82
CA LEU A 28 -4.16 -7.67 -12.95
C LEU A 28 -5.47 -6.88 -12.89
N GLY A 29 -6.58 -7.55 -12.54
CA GLY A 29 -7.86 -6.88 -12.36
C GLY A 29 -7.85 -5.89 -11.21
N ARG A 30 -7.21 -6.24 -10.10
CA ARG A 30 -7.04 -5.34 -8.96
C ARG A 30 -6.17 -4.13 -9.32
N GLN A 31 -5.10 -4.33 -10.08
CA GLN A 31 -4.27 -3.23 -10.57
C GLN A 31 -5.10 -2.23 -11.39
N THR A 32 -5.92 -2.72 -12.30
CA THR A 32 -6.80 -1.89 -13.11
C THR A 32 -7.73 -1.05 -12.25
N THR A 33 -8.22 -1.61 -11.15
CA THR A 33 -9.14 -0.93 -10.24
C THR A 33 -8.44 0.10 -9.35
N PHE A 34 -7.29 -0.25 -8.78
CA PHE A 34 -6.69 0.55 -7.69
C PHE A 34 -5.53 1.45 -8.13
N LEU A 35 -4.75 1.08 -9.14
CA LEU A 35 -3.63 1.92 -9.58
C LEU A 35 -4.04 3.35 -9.93
N PRO A 36 -5.17 3.60 -10.60
CA PRO A 36 -5.59 4.98 -10.88
C PRO A 36 -5.78 5.82 -9.61
N ILE A 37 -6.27 5.20 -8.52
CA ILE A 37 -6.43 5.88 -7.22
C ILE A 37 -5.06 6.27 -6.67
N PHE A 38 -4.12 5.33 -6.67
CA PHE A 38 -2.75 5.57 -6.16
C PHE A 38 -2.06 6.66 -6.97
N GLU A 39 -2.12 6.59 -8.28
CA GLU A 39 -1.49 7.57 -9.16
C GLU A 39 -2.06 8.97 -8.96
N LYS A 40 -3.37 9.09 -8.79
CA LYS A 40 -4.03 10.37 -8.52
C LYS A 40 -3.45 11.06 -7.28
N TYR A 41 -3.36 10.33 -6.17
CA TYR A 41 -2.89 10.92 -4.91
C TYR A 41 -1.39 11.05 -4.83
N ILE A 42 -0.63 10.14 -5.44
CA ILE A 42 0.82 10.28 -5.59
C ILE A 42 1.15 11.57 -6.34
N ASN A 43 0.46 11.85 -7.44
CA ASN A 43 0.64 13.07 -8.21
C ASN A 43 0.22 14.30 -7.41
N LYS A 44 -0.92 14.22 -6.73
CA LYS A 44 -1.43 15.33 -5.91
C LYS A 44 -0.46 15.70 -4.79
N PHE A 45 0.16 14.73 -4.14
CA PHE A 45 1.10 14.94 -3.04
C PHE A 45 2.54 15.09 -3.52
N GLN A 46 2.79 15.00 -4.83
CA GLN A 46 4.13 15.11 -5.42
C GLN A 46 5.12 14.09 -4.85
N LEU A 47 4.69 12.84 -4.78
CA LEU A 47 5.48 11.73 -4.26
C LEU A 47 6.04 10.86 -5.38
N PRO A 48 7.06 10.02 -5.10
CA PRO A 48 7.60 9.10 -6.10
C PRO A 48 6.57 8.11 -6.62
N ARG A 49 6.58 7.85 -7.92
CA ARG A 49 5.64 6.92 -8.58
C ARG A 49 5.76 5.51 -8.05
N GLU A 50 6.94 5.12 -7.63
CA GLU A 50 7.25 3.77 -7.14
C GLU A 50 6.42 3.39 -5.92
N LEU A 51 5.91 4.38 -5.18
CA LEU A 51 5.08 4.13 -4.00
C LEU A 51 3.77 3.40 -4.34
N LYS A 52 3.30 3.48 -5.59
CA LYS A 52 2.13 2.72 -6.04
C LYS A 52 2.31 1.21 -5.95
N ASN A 53 3.55 0.76 -5.89
CA ASN A 53 3.88 -0.66 -5.80
C ASN A 53 3.81 -1.22 -4.38
N LEU A 54 3.80 -0.35 -3.35
CA LEU A 54 3.73 -0.80 -1.95
C LEU A 54 2.49 -1.67 -1.65
N PRO A 55 1.28 -1.29 -2.06
CA PRO A 55 0.11 -2.12 -1.80
C PRO A 55 0.16 -3.49 -2.46
N ILE A 56 0.92 -3.66 -3.54
CA ILE A 56 1.13 -4.97 -4.15
C ILE A 56 1.88 -5.88 -3.18
N ILE A 57 2.97 -5.36 -2.60
CA ILE A 57 3.79 -6.11 -1.63
C ILE A 57 3.00 -6.35 -0.34
N GLU A 58 2.30 -5.35 0.15
CA GLU A 58 1.64 -5.39 1.44
C GLU A 58 0.40 -6.29 1.46
N SER A 59 -0.41 -6.24 0.41
CA SER A 59 -1.74 -6.85 0.43
C SER A 59 -2.10 -7.59 -0.85
N ALA A 60 -1.22 -7.66 -1.85
CA ALA A 60 -1.56 -8.09 -3.21
C ALA A 60 -2.80 -7.35 -3.74
N LEU A 61 -2.95 -6.07 -3.38
CA LEU A 61 -4.06 -5.20 -3.73
C LEU A 61 -5.43 -5.71 -3.25
N ASN A 62 -5.45 -6.45 -2.14
CA ASN A 62 -6.69 -6.85 -1.50
C ASN A 62 -7.08 -5.82 -0.43
N PRO A 63 -8.17 -5.05 -0.64
CA PRO A 63 -8.56 -4.01 0.31
C PRO A 63 -9.02 -4.56 1.67
N ASN A 64 -9.31 -5.85 1.76
CA ASN A 64 -9.73 -6.52 2.99
C ASN A 64 -8.64 -7.42 3.57
N ALA A 65 -7.42 -7.37 3.05
CA ALA A 65 -6.33 -8.20 3.55
C ALA A 65 -6.07 -7.90 5.03
N GLU A 66 -5.90 -8.95 5.83
CA GLU A 66 -5.59 -8.82 7.26
C GLU A 66 -4.45 -9.76 7.60
N SER A 67 -3.42 -9.21 8.26
CA SER A 67 -2.28 -10.01 8.72
C SER A 67 -2.57 -10.66 10.06
N GLN A 68 -1.73 -11.63 10.44
CA GLN A 68 -1.83 -12.32 11.73
C GLN A 68 -1.68 -11.37 12.93
N VAL A 69 -0.97 -10.26 12.72
CA VAL A 69 -0.74 -9.27 13.78
C VAL A 69 -1.74 -8.11 13.77
N GLY A 70 -2.73 -8.15 12.88
CA GLY A 70 -3.81 -7.17 12.86
C GLY A 70 -3.61 -5.98 11.93
N ALA A 71 -2.60 -6.01 11.05
CA ALA A 71 -2.50 -5.03 9.99
C ALA A 71 -3.58 -5.28 8.93
N LYS A 72 -4.19 -4.24 8.39
CA LYS A 72 -5.36 -4.40 7.53
C LYS A 72 -5.37 -3.42 6.35
N GLY A 73 -5.98 -3.85 5.25
CA GLY A 73 -6.22 -3.04 4.07
C GLY A 73 -5.11 -3.05 3.05
N LEU A 74 -5.26 -2.27 2.00
CA LEU A 74 -4.28 -2.16 0.90
C LEU A 74 -2.88 -1.80 1.39
N TRP A 75 -2.80 -0.92 2.40
CA TRP A 75 -1.55 -0.37 2.92
C TRP A 75 -1.10 -1.03 4.21
N GLN A 76 -1.86 -2.01 4.70
CA GLN A 76 -1.54 -2.80 5.89
C GLN A 76 -1.23 -1.92 7.12
N PHE A 77 -2.18 -1.06 7.46
CA PHE A 77 -2.09 -0.25 8.68
C PHE A 77 -2.38 -1.06 9.93
N MET A 78 -1.57 -0.85 10.96
CA MET A 78 -1.96 -1.20 12.31
C MET A 78 -3.05 -0.21 12.79
N PRO A 79 -3.94 -0.63 13.72
CA PRO A 79 -5.03 0.25 14.15
C PRO A 79 -4.58 1.60 14.68
N SER A 80 -3.53 1.63 15.52
CA SER A 80 -3.03 2.87 16.12
C SER A 80 -2.53 3.85 15.07
N THR A 81 -1.73 3.38 14.12
CA THR A 81 -1.21 4.22 13.04
C THR A 81 -2.32 4.69 12.12
N GLY A 82 -3.28 3.82 11.81
CA GLY A 82 -4.44 4.21 11.01
C GLY A 82 -5.21 5.34 11.64
N ARG A 83 -5.46 5.27 12.94
CA ARG A 83 -6.17 6.34 13.68
C ARG A 83 -5.39 7.65 13.71
N MET A 84 -4.06 7.58 13.77
CA MET A 84 -3.21 8.78 13.70
C MET A 84 -3.36 9.53 12.36
N TYR A 85 -3.74 8.82 11.31
CA TYR A 85 -3.94 9.39 9.97
C TYR A 85 -5.41 9.47 9.60
N ASP A 86 -6.27 9.68 10.60
CA ASP A 86 -7.69 10.00 10.45
C ASP A 86 -8.55 8.88 9.87
N LEU A 87 -8.10 7.63 9.99
CA LEU A 87 -8.92 6.48 9.64
C LEU A 87 -9.82 6.12 10.83
N THR A 88 -11.12 6.06 10.60
CA THR A 88 -12.08 5.60 11.60
C THR A 88 -12.01 4.08 11.69
N ILE A 89 -11.75 3.58 12.90
CA ILE A 89 -11.65 2.14 13.18
C ILE A 89 -12.43 1.87 14.45
N ASN A 90 -13.56 1.19 14.31
CA ASN A 90 -14.42 0.80 15.44
C ASN A 90 -15.16 -0.50 15.08
N ASP A 91 -16.13 -0.91 15.91
CA ASP A 91 -16.86 -2.16 15.72
C ASP A 91 -17.75 -2.16 14.46
N TYR A 92 -18.05 -0.99 13.89
CA TYR A 92 -18.94 -0.85 12.75
C TYR A 92 -18.24 -0.49 11.46
N VAL A 93 -17.11 0.21 11.55
CA VAL A 93 -16.40 0.77 10.41
C VAL A 93 -14.91 0.55 10.57
N ASP A 94 -14.25 0.14 9.49
CA ASP A 94 -12.79 0.07 9.42
C ASP A 94 -12.34 0.70 8.10
N GLU A 95 -11.92 1.95 8.18
CA GLU A 95 -11.53 2.72 7.01
C GLU A 95 -10.17 2.33 6.44
N ARG A 96 -9.44 1.43 7.11
CA ARG A 96 -8.26 0.80 6.52
C ARG A 96 -8.62 -0.01 5.28
N CYS A 97 -9.88 -0.44 5.18
CA CYS A 97 -10.41 -1.17 4.03
C CYS A 97 -10.98 -0.25 2.94
N ASP A 98 -11.04 1.05 3.18
CA ASP A 98 -11.49 2.03 2.18
C ASP A 98 -10.33 2.36 1.25
N PRO A 99 -10.44 2.08 -0.06
CA PRO A 99 -9.32 2.29 -0.98
C PRO A 99 -8.84 3.72 -1.08
N VAL A 100 -9.74 4.69 -1.05
CA VAL A 100 -9.39 6.10 -1.17
C VAL A 100 -8.83 6.64 0.14
N LYS A 101 -9.54 6.45 1.24
CA LYS A 101 -9.12 6.95 2.55
C LYS A 101 -7.81 6.32 3.00
N SER A 102 -7.65 5.00 2.83
CA SER A 102 -6.41 4.33 3.20
C SER A 102 -5.23 4.76 2.32
N THR A 103 -5.47 5.08 1.06
CA THR A 103 -4.41 5.59 0.18
C THR A 103 -3.96 6.98 0.61
N ILE A 104 -4.88 7.88 0.91
CA ILE A 104 -4.53 9.22 1.42
C ILE A 104 -3.73 9.08 2.72
N ALA A 105 -4.20 8.24 3.64
CA ALA A 105 -3.51 8.00 4.91
C ALA A 105 -2.12 7.39 4.70
N GLY A 106 -2.02 6.39 3.84
CA GLY A 106 -0.74 5.71 3.57
C GLY A 106 0.31 6.63 2.96
N LEU A 107 -0.09 7.43 1.99
CA LEU A 107 0.82 8.40 1.36
C LEU A 107 1.21 9.52 2.31
N SER A 108 0.28 10.00 3.16
CA SER A 108 0.58 10.99 4.19
C SER A 108 1.57 10.44 5.22
N TYR A 109 1.40 9.21 5.64
CA TYR A 109 2.30 8.53 6.57
C TYR A 109 3.71 8.42 5.97
N LEU A 110 3.82 7.97 4.73
CA LEU A 110 5.10 7.85 4.05
C LEU A 110 5.79 9.20 3.85
N LYS A 111 5.02 10.23 3.54
CA LYS A 111 5.54 11.59 3.41
C LYS A 111 6.13 12.09 4.73
N ASP A 112 5.45 11.84 5.84
CA ASP A 112 5.94 12.21 7.17
C ASP A 112 7.21 11.43 7.53
N LEU A 113 7.26 10.14 7.23
CA LEU A 113 8.45 9.33 7.46
C LEU A 113 9.62 9.79 6.60
N TYR A 114 9.39 10.15 5.36
CA TYR A 114 10.43 10.71 4.50
C TYR A 114 10.97 12.04 5.06
N SER A 115 10.09 12.88 5.54
CA SER A 115 10.49 14.14 6.18
C SER A 115 11.35 13.90 7.41
N LYS A 116 11.09 12.81 8.15
CA LYS A 116 11.85 12.43 9.33
C LYS A 116 13.22 11.85 9.01
N TYR A 117 13.28 10.94 8.03
CA TYR A 117 14.51 10.19 7.72
C TYR A 117 15.29 10.75 6.53
N GLY A 118 14.65 11.52 5.65
CA GLY A 118 15.28 12.06 4.44
C GLY A 118 15.65 11.01 3.39
N ASP A 119 15.16 9.79 3.53
CA ASP A 119 15.48 8.65 2.67
C ASP A 119 14.27 7.74 2.55
N TRP A 120 13.87 7.44 1.31
CA TRP A 120 12.71 6.57 1.06
C TRP A 120 12.90 5.13 1.51
N LYS A 121 14.12 4.61 1.49
CA LYS A 121 14.40 3.27 2.02
C LYS A 121 14.10 3.19 3.50
N LEU A 122 14.57 4.17 4.27
CA LEU A 122 14.32 4.22 5.71
C LEU A 122 12.85 4.45 6.01
N ALA A 123 12.18 5.30 5.24
CA ALA A 123 10.76 5.56 5.40
C ALA A 123 9.93 4.30 5.17
N ILE A 124 10.24 3.55 4.11
CA ILE A 124 9.53 2.31 3.77
C ILE A 124 9.83 1.20 4.79
N ALA A 125 11.04 1.13 5.31
CA ALA A 125 11.45 0.14 6.30
C ALA A 125 10.85 0.38 7.69
N SER A 126 10.40 1.58 7.95
CA SER A 126 9.74 1.91 9.21
C SER A 126 8.31 1.41 9.21
#